data_d9606f648f54b5b6df9759e393cf9b4f
#
_entry.id   d9606f648f54b5b6df9759e393cf9b4f
#
_cell.length_a   1.000
_cell.length_b   1.000
_cell.length_c   1.000
_cell.angle_alpha   90.00
_cell.angle_beta   90.00
_cell.angle_gamma   90.00
#
_symmetry.space_group_name_H-M   'P 1'
#
loop_
_entity.id
_entity.type
_entity.pdbx_description
1 polymer ?
#
loop_
_entity_poly.entity_id
_entity_poly.type
_entity_poly.pdbx_seq_one_letter_code
_entity_poly.pdbx_strand_id
1 'polypeptide(L)'
;VVVDLRGVRAVLLPGTGSDDDYIHRAFSGPLAGVGAVLVAPPPRPDRLVAGYLEALDDAARRGPIAVGGVSIGAAVAAAWALAHPDRAVAVLAALPAWAGAPEEAPAALAARYSAARLRADGLAATTIQMRASSPAWLADELTRSWGAQWPHLPDAMEEAAGYVAPSRDELAGLTAPLAVAAALDDPIHPLQAGRDWVAAAPRAALRTVTLDQIGADPTALGAACLAALAEL
;
A
#
# COMPACT_ATOMS: atom_id res chain seq x y z
N VAL A 1 -2.74 -14.26 -20.75
CA VAL A 1 -2.94 -12.98 -21.47
C VAL A 1 -2.15 -11.92 -20.71
N VAL A 2 -1.18 -11.32 -21.37
CA VAL A 2 -0.36 -10.24 -20.77
C VAL A 2 -1.27 -9.06 -20.43
N VAL A 3 -1.13 -8.52 -19.23
CA VAL A 3 -1.91 -7.36 -18.78
C VAL A 3 -1.39 -6.10 -19.46
N ASP A 4 -2.19 -5.48 -20.31
CA ASP A 4 -1.85 -4.21 -20.95
C ASP A 4 -2.37 -3.03 -20.12
N LEU A 5 -1.47 -2.20 -19.62
CA LEU A 5 -1.79 -1.00 -18.84
C LEU A 5 -1.77 0.30 -19.66
N ARG A 6 -1.55 0.27 -20.96
CA ARG A 6 -1.50 1.48 -21.80
C ARG A 6 -2.81 2.24 -21.76
N GLY A 7 -2.75 3.49 -21.35
CA GLY A 7 -3.92 4.36 -21.18
C GLY A 7 -4.80 4.03 -19.97
N VAL A 8 -4.46 2.99 -19.20
CA VAL A 8 -5.19 2.63 -17.98
C VAL A 8 -4.79 3.57 -16.85
N ARG A 9 -5.78 4.04 -16.07
CA ARG A 9 -5.51 4.73 -14.81
C ARG A 9 -5.16 3.72 -13.75
N ALA A 10 -4.00 3.92 -13.10
CA ALA A 10 -3.56 3.16 -11.94
C ALA A 10 -3.76 4.02 -10.69
N VAL A 11 -4.74 3.66 -9.87
CA VAL A 11 -5.05 4.34 -8.61
C VAL A 11 -4.29 3.64 -7.51
N LEU A 12 -3.27 4.31 -6.95
CA LEU A 12 -2.41 3.73 -5.93
C LEU A 12 -2.51 4.51 -4.62
N LEU A 13 -2.83 3.76 -3.57
CA LEU A 13 -3.16 4.28 -2.24
C LEU A 13 -1.92 4.27 -1.34
N PRO A 14 -1.65 5.35 -0.59
CA PRO A 14 -0.57 5.40 0.39
C PRO A 14 -0.71 4.37 1.51
N GLY A 15 0.44 4.04 2.13
CA GLY A 15 0.49 3.30 3.38
C GLY A 15 0.14 4.16 4.59
N THR A 16 -0.05 3.51 5.75
CA THR A 16 -0.34 4.20 7.01
C THR A 16 0.75 5.20 7.37
N GLY A 17 0.37 6.45 7.59
CA GLY A 17 1.32 7.53 7.91
C GLY A 17 2.20 8.00 6.73
N SER A 18 2.09 7.39 5.55
CA SER A 18 2.68 7.87 4.30
C SER A 18 1.68 8.75 3.53
N ASP A 19 2.05 9.23 2.35
CA ASP A 19 1.21 10.10 1.54
C ASP A 19 1.38 9.89 0.02
N ASP A 20 0.64 10.68 -0.75
CA ASP A 20 0.64 10.67 -2.21
C ASP A 20 1.99 11.07 -2.82
N ASP A 21 2.79 11.91 -2.16
CA ASP A 21 4.14 12.26 -2.63
C ASP A 21 5.03 11.01 -2.73
N TYR A 22 5.01 10.15 -1.70
CA TYR A 22 5.75 8.89 -1.76
C TYR A 22 5.26 7.99 -2.91
N ILE A 23 3.94 7.87 -3.09
CA ILE A 23 3.36 7.12 -4.20
C ILE A 23 3.84 7.68 -5.55
N HIS A 24 3.85 9.00 -5.72
CA HIS A 24 4.37 9.63 -6.94
C HIS A 24 5.84 9.28 -7.18
N ARG A 25 6.70 9.38 -6.17
CA ARG A 25 8.13 9.05 -6.31
C ARG A 25 8.37 7.57 -6.61
N ALA A 26 7.60 6.67 -6.00
CA ALA A 26 7.78 5.24 -6.16
C ALA A 26 7.20 4.68 -7.47
N PHE A 27 6.12 5.26 -7.99
CA PHE A 27 5.35 4.61 -9.07
C PHE A 27 5.23 5.42 -10.36
N SER A 28 5.47 6.75 -10.38
CA SER A 28 5.27 7.55 -11.59
C SER A 28 6.14 7.09 -12.76
N GLY A 29 7.44 6.91 -12.53
CA GLY A 29 8.38 6.45 -13.56
C GLY A 29 8.04 5.05 -14.09
N PRO A 30 7.93 4.05 -13.21
CA PRO A 30 7.56 2.69 -13.60
C PRO A 30 6.25 2.61 -14.40
N LEU A 31 5.18 3.26 -13.93
CA LEU A 31 3.88 3.26 -14.60
C LEU A 31 3.91 3.99 -15.95
N ALA A 32 4.61 5.11 -16.04
CA ALA A 32 4.79 5.81 -17.31
C ALA A 32 5.54 4.93 -18.33
N GLY A 33 6.49 4.12 -17.88
CA GLY A 33 7.23 3.16 -18.71
C GLY A 33 6.34 2.10 -19.39
N VAL A 34 5.19 1.78 -18.81
CA VAL A 34 4.20 0.86 -19.40
C VAL A 34 2.98 1.60 -19.97
N GLY A 35 3.03 2.92 -20.04
CA GLY A 35 1.97 3.77 -20.61
C GLY A 35 0.73 3.92 -19.75
N ALA A 36 0.79 3.57 -18.46
CA ALA A 36 -0.26 3.79 -17.49
C ALA A 36 -0.26 5.22 -16.94
N VAL A 37 -1.40 5.68 -16.45
CA VAL A 37 -1.57 7.01 -15.85
C VAL A 37 -1.75 6.86 -14.34
N LEU A 38 -0.78 7.32 -13.55
CA LEU A 38 -0.87 7.28 -12.10
C LEU A 38 -1.92 8.27 -11.57
N VAL A 39 -2.73 7.80 -10.63
CA VAL A 39 -3.59 8.60 -9.77
C VAL A 39 -3.23 8.24 -8.33
N ALA A 40 -2.67 9.17 -7.59
CA ALA A 40 -2.30 8.99 -6.18
C ALA A 40 -3.17 9.94 -5.35
N PRO A 41 -4.24 9.46 -4.72
CA PRO A 41 -5.06 10.31 -3.86
C PRO A 41 -4.31 10.61 -2.56
N PRO A 42 -4.34 11.87 -2.07
CA PRO A 42 -3.79 12.17 -0.75
C PRO A 42 -4.60 11.45 0.33
N PRO A 43 -3.94 11.00 1.42
CA PRO A 43 -4.65 10.37 2.53
C PRO A 43 -5.58 11.38 3.23
N ARG A 44 -6.71 10.88 3.70
CA ARG A 44 -7.62 11.64 4.56
C ARG A 44 -7.55 11.07 5.97
N PRO A 45 -6.70 11.61 6.84
CA PRO A 45 -6.40 10.96 8.12
C PRO A 45 -7.59 10.92 9.10
N ASP A 46 -8.61 11.75 8.89
CA ASP A 46 -9.88 11.73 9.64
C ASP A 46 -10.85 10.63 9.17
N ARG A 47 -10.59 10.00 8.01
CA ARG A 47 -11.44 8.98 7.39
C ARG A 47 -10.68 8.20 6.32
N LEU A 48 -9.62 7.55 6.71
CA LEU A 48 -8.61 7.00 5.81
C LEU A 48 -9.18 5.99 4.81
N VAL A 49 -9.81 4.94 5.29
CA VAL A 49 -10.35 3.86 4.44
C VAL A 49 -11.50 4.37 3.56
N ALA A 50 -12.42 5.14 4.13
CA ALA A 50 -13.52 5.72 3.38
C ALA A 50 -13.02 6.66 2.29
N GLY A 51 -12.00 7.49 2.58
CA GLY A 51 -11.38 8.36 1.59
C GLY A 51 -10.73 7.61 0.43
N TYR A 52 -10.09 6.48 0.73
CA TYR A 52 -9.50 5.60 -0.28
C TYR A 52 -10.55 4.93 -1.17
N LEU A 53 -11.62 4.41 -0.59
CA LEU A 53 -12.71 3.80 -1.34
C LEU A 53 -13.40 4.82 -2.27
N GLU A 54 -13.65 6.03 -1.79
CA GLU A 54 -14.20 7.13 -2.62
C GLU A 54 -13.29 7.45 -3.82
N ALA A 55 -11.97 7.49 -3.61
CA ALA A 55 -11.03 7.78 -4.71
C ALA A 55 -11.03 6.67 -5.77
N LEU A 56 -11.12 5.40 -5.36
CA LEU A 56 -11.24 4.26 -6.27
C LEU A 56 -12.56 4.32 -7.06
N ASP A 57 -13.68 4.55 -6.38
CA ASP A 57 -15.00 4.65 -7.01
C ASP A 57 -15.06 5.80 -8.01
N ASP A 58 -14.55 6.97 -7.65
CA ASP A 58 -14.54 8.15 -8.53
C ASP A 58 -13.69 7.90 -9.79
N ALA A 59 -12.53 7.29 -9.64
CA ALA A 59 -11.69 6.95 -10.78
C ALA A 59 -12.35 5.91 -11.69
N ALA A 60 -13.01 4.92 -11.09
CA ALA A 60 -13.68 3.84 -11.82
C ALA A 60 -14.93 4.29 -12.60
N ARG A 61 -15.54 5.43 -12.28
CA ARG A 61 -16.66 5.99 -13.07
C ARG A 61 -16.30 6.22 -14.54
N ARG A 62 -15.03 6.42 -14.84
CA ARG A 62 -14.54 6.72 -16.21
C ARG A 62 -14.07 5.49 -16.98
N GLY A 63 -14.21 4.29 -16.42
CA GLY A 63 -13.78 3.01 -17.02
C GLY A 63 -13.02 2.13 -16.02
N PRO A 64 -12.66 0.91 -16.41
CA PRO A 64 -11.85 0.03 -15.59
C PRO A 64 -10.49 0.65 -15.25
N ILE A 65 -9.98 0.33 -14.05
CA ILE A 65 -8.75 0.89 -13.49
C ILE A 65 -7.84 -0.22 -12.97
N ALA A 66 -6.54 0.00 -13.00
CA ALA A 66 -5.63 -0.75 -12.14
C ALA A 66 -5.68 -0.13 -10.73
N VAL A 67 -5.69 -0.97 -9.73
CA VAL A 67 -5.77 -0.53 -8.33
C VAL A 67 -4.58 -1.05 -7.55
N GLY A 68 -4.22 -0.41 -6.47
CA GLY A 68 -3.12 -0.91 -5.64
C GLY A 68 -2.72 0.10 -4.56
N GLY A 69 -1.54 -0.08 -4.05
CA GLY A 69 -0.98 0.80 -3.03
C GLY A 69 0.04 0.10 -2.16
N VAL A 70 0.41 0.76 -1.09
CA VAL A 70 1.40 0.30 -0.12
C VAL A 70 0.70 -0.10 1.18
N SER A 71 1.03 -1.27 1.74
CA SER A 71 0.54 -1.71 3.05
C SER A 71 -0.99 -1.69 3.15
N ILE A 72 -1.58 -0.84 4.01
CA ILE A 72 -3.04 -0.66 4.11
C ILE A 72 -3.66 -0.28 2.75
N GLY A 73 -2.97 0.54 1.96
CA GLY A 73 -3.43 0.91 0.62
C GLY A 73 -3.58 -0.30 -0.29
N ALA A 74 -2.65 -1.25 -0.22
CA ALA A 74 -2.75 -2.52 -0.96
C ALA A 74 -3.95 -3.36 -0.49
N ALA A 75 -4.20 -3.41 0.83
CA ALA A 75 -5.31 -4.17 1.40
C ALA A 75 -6.68 -3.60 0.99
N VAL A 76 -6.85 -2.28 1.07
CA VAL A 76 -8.08 -1.60 0.64
C VAL A 76 -8.30 -1.76 -0.86
N ALA A 77 -7.26 -1.63 -1.67
CA ALA A 77 -7.35 -1.80 -3.11
C ALA A 77 -7.73 -3.23 -3.52
N ALA A 78 -7.16 -4.24 -2.85
CA ALA A 78 -7.52 -5.65 -3.10
C ALA A 78 -8.97 -5.96 -2.69
N ALA A 79 -9.43 -5.43 -1.54
CA ALA A 79 -10.83 -5.57 -1.13
C ALA A 79 -11.79 -4.90 -2.13
N TRP A 80 -11.42 -3.71 -2.63
CA TRP A 80 -12.19 -3.03 -3.66
C TRP A 80 -12.24 -3.84 -4.96
N ALA A 81 -11.12 -4.42 -5.40
CA ALA A 81 -11.06 -5.26 -6.60
C ALA A 81 -11.92 -6.51 -6.49
N LEU A 82 -11.98 -7.14 -5.32
CA LEU A 82 -12.88 -8.27 -5.02
C LEU A 82 -14.36 -7.88 -5.14
N ALA A 83 -14.72 -6.69 -4.66
CA ALA A 83 -16.08 -6.16 -4.74
C ALA A 83 -16.45 -5.68 -6.16
N HIS A 84 -15.48 -5.39 -7.02
CA HIS A 84 -15.70 -4.81 -8.35
C HIS A 84 -14.91 -5.58 -9.45
N PRO A 85 -15.18 -6.89 -9.65
CA PRO A 85 -14.38 -7.75 -10.54
C PRO A 85 -14.32 -7.26 -11.98
N ASP A 86 -15.39 -6.62 -12.48
CA ASP A 86 -15.47 -6.09 -13.85
C ASP A 86 -14.81 -4.69 -14.01
N ARG A 87 -14.32 -4.10 -12.92
CA ARG A 87 -13.75 -2.75 -12.91
C ARG A 87 -12.25 -2.75 -12.59
N ALA A 88 -11.74 -3.83 -12.02
CA ALA A 88 -10.33 -3.98 -11.68
C ALA A 88 -9.56 -4.66 -12.82
N VAL A 89 -8.63 -3.93 -13.46
CA VAL A 89 -7.76 -4.46 -14.52
C VAL A 89 -6.61 -5.29 -13.92
N ALA A 90 -6.05 -4.82 -12.83
CA ALA A 90 -4.96 -5.46 -12.09
C ALA A 90 -4.91 -4.91 -10.67
N VAL A 91 -4.29 -5.67 -9.75
CA VAL A 91 -3.96 -5.24 -8.39
C VAL A 91 -2.44 -5.16 -8.24
N LEU A 92 -1.92 -3.99 -7.89
CA LEU A 92 -0.50 -3.74 -7.61
C LEU A 92 -0.30 -3.59 -6.10
N ALA A 93 0.04 -4.68 -5.43
CA ALA A 93 0.16 -4.74 -3.97
C ALA A 93 1.63 -4.62 -3.54
N ALA A 94 2.03 -3.44 -3.05
CA ALA A 94 3.34 -3.23 -2.49
C ALA A 94 3.31 -3.40 -0.97
N LEU A 95 4.23 -4.20 -0.45
CA LEU A 95 4.42 -4.45 0.97
C LEU A 95 3.10 -4.82 1.68
N PRO A 96 2.30 -5.80 1.20
CA PRO A 96 1.12 -6.24 1.93
C PRO A 96 1.53 -6.72 3.32
N ALA A 97 0.79 -6.27 4.35
CA ALA A 97 1.22 -6.44 5.73
C ALA A 97 0.59 -7.65 6.43
N TRP A 98 -0.63 -8.05 6.04
CA TRP A 98 -1.34 -9.23 6.53
C TRP A 98 -2.48 -9.64 5.60
N ALA A 99 -3.08 -10.81 5.86
CA ALA A 99 -4.33 -11.27 5.26
C ALA A 99 -5.33 -11.58 6.40
N GLY A 100 -6.59 -11.19 6.23
CA GLY A 100 -7.62 -11.35 7.27
C GLY A 100 -7.45 -10.38 8.43
N ALA A 101 -7.59 -10.89 9.64
CA ALA A 101 -7.56 -10.11 10.88
C ALA A 101 -6.16 -9.57 11.22
N PRO A 102 -6.06 -8.32 11.76
CA PRO A 102 -4.80 -7.63 11.97
C PRO A 102 -4.14 -7.82 13.35
N GLU A 103 -4.76 -8.55 14.28
CA GLU A 103 -4.46 -8.48 15.72
C GLU A 103 -2.99 -8.67 16.06
N GLU A 104 -2.32 -9.64 15.42
CA GLU A 104 -0.91 -9.98 15.67
C GLU A 104 0.04 -9.50 14.58
N ALA A 105 -0.49 -8.78 13.58
CA ALA A 105 0.33 -8.30 12.48
C ALA A 105 1.32 -7.22 12.95
N PRO A 106 2.63 -7.33 12.64
CA PRO A 106 3.62 -6.36 13.11
C PRO A 106 3.27 -4.92 12.72
N ALA A 107 2.78 -4.69 11.50
CA ALA A 107 2.39 -3.36 11.06
C ALA A 107 1.18 -2.80 11.84
N ALA A 108 0.19 -3.64 12.19
CA ALA A 108 -0.94 -3.21 13.00
C ALA A 108 -0.52 -2.87 14.44
N LEU A 109 0.36 -3.68 15.03
CA LEU A 109 0.92 -3.43 16.35
C LEU A 109 1.75 -2.13 16.36
N ALA A 110 2.58 -1.92 15.36
CA ALA A 110 3.38 -0.70 15.22
C ALA A 110 2.49 0.55 15.05
N ALA A 111 1.42 0.47 14.26
CA ALA A 111 0.48 1.56 14.06
C ALA A 111 -0.28 1.90 15.37
N ARG A 112 -0.77 0.91 16.11
CA ARG A 112 -1.40 1.12 17.43
C ARG A 112 -0.44 1.75 18.42
N TYR A 113 0.79 1.25 18.47
CA TYR A 113 1.83 1.83 19.34
C TYR A 113 2.08 3.29 19.00
N SER A 114 2.29 3.61 17.71
CA SER A 114 2.55 4.98 17.27
C SER A 114 1.36 5.91 17.54
N ALA A 115 0.12 5.46 17.31
CA ALA A 115 -1.08 6.23 17.62
C ALA A 115 -1.18 6.56 19.11
N ALA A 116 -0.93 5.58 19.98
CA ALA A 116 -0.92 5.79 21.43
C ALA A 116 0.15 6.79 21.87
N ARG A 117 1.37 6.70 21.30
CA ARG A 117 2.47 7.64 21.58
C ARG A 117 2.17 9.05 21.09
N LEU A 118 1.61 9.17 19.87
CA LEU A 118 1.21 10.47 19.33
C LEU A 118 0.18 11.17 20.22
N ARG A 119 -0.78 10.43 20.79
CA ARG A 119 -1.77 10.98 21.70
C ARG A 119 -1.16 11.35 23.07
N ALA A 120 -0.28 10.51 23.59
CA ALA A 120 0.31 10.73 24.92
C ALA A 120 1.38 11.81 24.93
N ASP A 121 2.29 11.78 23.94
CA ASP A 121 3.54 12.59 23.96
C ASP A 121 3.55 13.69 22.88
N GLY A 122 2.58 13.66 21.96
CA GLY A 122 2.49 14.57 20.83
C GLY A 122 3.42 14.24 19.66
N LEU A 123 3.25 14.99 18.56
CA LEU A 123 3.96 14.74 17.30
C LEU A 123 5.48 14.81 17.44
N ALA A 124 6.01 15.86 18.08
CA ALA A 124 7.45 16.10 18.11
C ALA A 124 8.22 14.97 18.84
N ALA A 125 7.77 14.58 20.04
CA ALA A 125 8.43 13.54 20.81
C ALA A 125 8.32 12.16 20.13
N THR A 126 7.15 11.83 19.57
CA THR A 126 6.94 10.56 18.87
C THR A 126 7.74 10.49 17.57
N THR A 127 7.86 11.60 16.82
CA THR A 127 8.71 11.67 15.62
C THR A 127 10.17 11.41 15.96
N ILE A 128 10.69 11.94 17.07
CA ILE A 128 12.07 11.67 17.51
C ILE A 128 12.28 10.16 17.75
N GLN A 129 11.34 9.50 18.42
CA GLN A 129 11.42 8.05 18.68
C GLN A 129 11.35 7.24 17.38
N MET A 130 10.43 7.57 16.49
CA MET A 130 10.29 6.94 15.18
C MET A 130 11.60 7.06 14.38
N ARG A 131 12.20 8.24 14.32
CA ARG A 131 13.47 8.47 13.63
C ARG A 131 14.62 7.63 14.18
N ALA A 132 14.67 7.43 15.50
CA ALA A 132 15.70 6.61 16.14
C ALA A 132 15.59 5.11 15.84
N SER A 133 14.42 4.63 15.42
CA SER A 133 14.15 3.21 15.16
C SER A 133 13.91 2.88 13.68
N SER A 134 14.05 3.85 12.78
CA SER A 134 13.79 3.68 11.35
C SER A 134 15.05 3.92 10.52
N PRO A 135 15.20 3.29 9.34
CA PRO A 135 16.20 3.69 8.36
C PRO A 135 16.08 5.20 8.03
N ALA A 136 17.20 5.86 7.77
CA ALA A 136 17.24 7.33 7.61
C ALA A 136 16.25 7.84 6.55
N TRP A 137 16.18 7.19 5.40
CA TRP A 137 15.27 7.57 4.33
C TRP A 137 13.79 7.47 4.75
N LEU A 138 13.43 6.41 5.48
CA LEU A 138 12.06 6.22 5.98
C LEU A 138 11.74 7.21 7.10
N ALA A 139 12.71 7.49 7.96
CA ALA A 139 12.59 8.49 9.01
C ALA A 139 12.30 9.89 8.44
N ASP A 140 12.98 10.28 7.36
CA ASP A 140 12.75 11.55 6.68
C ASP A 140 11.38 11.59 6.02
N GLU A 141 10.99 10.52 5.34
CA GLU A 141 9.69 10.36 4.71
C GLU A 141 8.54 10.51 5.71
N LEU A 142 8.58 9.71 6.78
CA LEU A 142 7.53 9.73 7.80
C LEU A 142 7.51 11.05 8.59
N THR A 143 8.66 11.69 8.82
CA THR A 143 8.68 13.00 9.48
C THR A 143 7.88 14.04 8.70
N ARG A 144 8.04 14.05 7.37
CA ARG A 144 7.34 14.96 6.46
C ARG A 144 5.84 14.64 6.44
N SER A 145 5.47 13.40 6.17
CA SER A 145 4.07 12.99 6.00
C SER A 145 3.28 13.03 7.31
N TRP A 146 3.89 12.72 8.45
CA TRP A 146 3.25 12.82 9.76
C TRP A 146 2.91 14.26 10.12
N GLY A 147 3.82 15.20 9.82
CA GLY A 147 3.57 16.63 10.02
C GLY A 147 2.36 17.14 9.22
N ALA A 148 2.22 16.67 7.98
CA ALA A 148 1.10 17.03 7.11
C ALA A 148 -0.25 16.43 7.55
N GLN A 149 -0.24 15.28 8.21
CA GLN A 149 -1.46 14.56 8.66
C GLN A 149 -1.87 14.90 10.09
N TRP A 150 -1.02 15.60 10.86
CA TRP A 150 -1.36 16.03 12.20
C TRP A 150 -2.50 17.07 12.19
N PRO A 151 -3.48 17.04 13.15
CA PRO A 151 -3.56 16.20 14.35
C PRO A 151 -4.30 14.87 14.17
N HIS A 152 -4.84 14.54 13.00
CA HIS A 152 -5.67 13.35 12.76
C HIS A 152 -4.87 12.07 12.46
N LEU A 153 -3.53 12.17 12.39
CA LEU A 153 -2.68 11.01 12.13
C LEU A 153 -2.91 9.81 13.08
N PRO A 154 -3.11 10.01 14.41
CA PRO A 154 -3.42 8.90 15.30
C PRO A 154 -4.70 8.16 14.95
N ASP A 155 -5.71 8.88 14.48
CA ASP A 155 -7.01 8.30 14.08
C ASP A 155 -6.82 7.41 12.84
N ALA A 156 -6.08 7.90 11.85
CA ALA A 156 -5.73 7.11 10.65
C ALA A 156 -4.92 5.86 10.98
N MET A 157 -3.97 5.96 11.93
CA MET A 157 -3.18 4.82 12.37
C MET A 157 -4.02 3.76 13.08
N GLU A 158 -4.99 4.16 13.90
CA GLU A 158 -5.91 3.23 14.57
C GLU A 158 -6.90 2.59 13.59
N GLU A 159 -7.44 3.37 12.65
CA GLU A 159 -8.30 2.86 11.59
C GLU A 159 -7.57 1.80 10.75
N ALA A 160 -6.34 2.10 10.33
CA ALA A 160 -5.51 1.16 9.58
C ALA A 160 -5.17 -0.10 10.39
N ALA A 161 -4.82 0.06 11.67
CA ALA A 161 -4.47 -1.06 12.56
C ALA A 161 -5.65 -1.97 12.92
N GLY A 162 -6.89 -1.48 12.76
CA GLY A 162 -8.11 -2.24 12.94
C GLY A 162 -8.69 -2.82 11.65
N TYR A 163 -8.08 -2.51 10.50
CA TYR A 163 -8.63 -2.92 9.21
C TYR A 163 -8.49 -4.42 8.98
N VAL A 164 -9.61 -5.08 8.70
CA VAL A 164 -9.62 -6.49 8.29
C VAL A 164 -9.32 -6.54 6.79
N ALA A 165 -8.11 -7.00 6.45
CA ALA A 165 -7.71 -7.18 5.05
C ALA A 165 -8.44 -8.39 4.43
N PRO A 166 -8.46 -8.52 3.09
CA PRO A 166 -8.95 -9.73 2.47
C PRO A 166 -8.26 -10.97 3.04
N SER A 167 -9.07 -11.95 3.46
CA SER A 167 -8.59 -13.26 3.89
C SER A 167 -8.02 -14.06 2.70
N ARG A 168 -7.31 -15.15 2.98
CA ARG A 168 -6.83 -16.05 1.91
C ARG A 168 -7.99 -16.64 1.10
N ASP A 169 -9.10 -16.96 1.75
CA ASP A 169 -10.28 -17.51 1.09
C ASP A 169 -10.94 -16.45 0.17
N GLU A 170 -11.00 -15.21 0.58
CA GLU A 170 -11.48 -14.11 -0.26
C GLU A 170 -10.53 -13.84 -1.42
N LEU A 171 -9.20 -13.81 -1.19
CA LEU A 171 -8.20 -13.64 -2.25
C LEU A 171 -8.27 -14.75 -3.31
N ALA A 172 -8.71 -15.96 -2.96
CA ALA A 172 -8.96 -17.04 -3.92
C ALA A 172 -10.06 -16.70 -4.94
N GLY A 173 -10.93 -15.75 -4.62
CA GLY A 173 -11.96 -15.22 -5.52
C GLY A 173 -11.50 -14.04 -6.39
N LEU A 174 -10.26 -13.59 -6.27
CA LEU A 174 -9.77 -12.43 -7.02
C LEU A 174 -9.60 -12.77 -8.52
N THR A 175 -10.39 -12.13 -9.36
CA THR A 175 -10.35 -12.34 -10.82
C THR A 175 -9.27 -11.51 -11.51
N ALA A 176 -8.97 -10.33 -10.97
CA ALA A 176 -7.91 -9.47 -11.46
C ALA A 176 -6.53 -10.06 -11.15
N PRO A 177 -5.54 -9.98 -12.06
CA PRO A 177 -4.18 -10.39 -11.77
C PRO A 177 -3.59 -9.56 -10.63
N LEU A 178 -2.90 -10.25 -9.71
CA LEU A 178 -2.30 -9.69 -8.51
C LEU A 178 -0.77 -9.68 -8.62
N ALA A 179 -0.19 -8.50 -8.70
CA ALA A 179 1.25 -8.31 -8.66
C ALA A 179 1.68 -7.85 -7.27
N VAL A 180 2.55 -8.60 -6.63
CA VAL A 180 3.03 -8.31 -5.28
C VAL A 180 4.50 -7.92 -5.31
N ALA A 181 4.85 -6.81 -4.66
CA ALA A 181 6.21 -6.47 -4.28
C ALA A 181 6.37 -6.57 -2.75
N ALA A 182 7.33 -7.35 -2.27
CA ALA A 182 7.59 -7.52 -0.84
C ALA A 182 9.07 -7.32 -0.52
N ALA A 183 9.37 -6.79 0.66
CA ALA A 183 10.74 -6.63 1.11
C ALA A 183 11.25 -7.93 1.78
N LEU A 184 12.54 -8.21 1.57
CA LEU A 184 13.19 -9.37 2.17
C LEU A 184 13.53 -9.16 3.65
N ASP A 185 13.70 -7.90 4.04
CA ASP A 185 14.30 -7.44 5.28
C ASP A 185 13.44 -6.44 6.07
N ASP A 186 12.13 -6.35 5.74
CA ASP A 186 11.19 -5.48 6.47
C ASP A 186 10.53 -6.26 7.63
N PRO A 187 10.82 -5.91 8.89
CA PRO A 187 10.18 -6.55 10.03
C PRO A 187 8.72 -6.13 10.23
N ILE A 188 8.30 -5.04 9.62
CA ILE A 188 6.95 -4.47 9.73
C ILE A 188 6.01 -5.09 8.68
N HIS A 189 6.52 -5.33 7.48
CA HIS A 189 5.80 -6.00 6.39
C HIS A 189 6.48 -7.32 6.04
N PRO A 190 6.25 -8.40 6.82
CA PRO A 190 6.96 -9.65 6.64
C PRO A 190 6.77 -10.22 5.23
N LEU A 191 7.84 -10.68 4.59
CA LEU A 191 7.79 -11.35 3.28
C LEU A 191 6.71 -12.44 3.22
N GLN A 192 6.45 -13.10 4.35
CA GLN A 192 5.44 -14.15 4.43
C GLN A 192 4.04 -13.64 4.09
N ALA A 193 3.68 -12.42 4.45
CA ALA A 193 2.39 -11.83 4.06
C ALA A 193 2.25 -11.73 2.53
N GLY A 194 3.29 -11.30 1.84
CA GLY A 194 3.30 -11.28 0.37
C GLY A 194 3.19 -12.67 -0.25
N ARG A 195 3.89 -13.65 0.32
CA ARG A 195 3.79 -15.06 -0.11
C ARG A 195 2.40 -15.63 0.09
N ASP A 196 1.76 -15.31 1.21
CA ASP A 196 0.41 -15.76 1.53
C ASP A 196 -0.62 -15.21 0.54
N TRP A 197 -0.47 -13.93 0.16
CA TRP A 197 -1.34 -13.31 -0.83
C TRP A 197 -1.20 -13.97 -2.21
N VAL A 198 0.05 -14.22 -2.64
CA VAL A 198 0.31 -14.85 -3.94
C VAL A 198 -0.14 -16.31 -3.96
N ALA A 199 0.05 -17.04 -2.85
CA ALA A 199 -0.41 -18.43 -2.76
C ALA A 199 -1.94 -18.57 -2.77
N ALA A 200 -2.67 -17.54 -2.34
CA ALA A 200 -4.12 -17.55 -2.29
C ALA A 200 -4.79 -17.13 -3.61
N ALA A 201 -4.24 -16.13 -4.30
CA ALA A 201 -4.88 -15.56 -5.49
C ALA A 201 -4.60 -16.43 -6.74
N PRO A 202 -5.62 -16.65 -7.62
CA PRO A 202 -5.50 -17.55 -8.76
C PRO A 202 -4.47 -17.14 -9.83
N ARG A 203 -4.27 -15.83 -9.99
CA ARG A 203 -3.31 -15.23 -10.93
C ARG A 203 -2.47 -14.22 -10.18
N ALA A 204 -1.36 -14.67 -9.62
CA ALA A 204 -0.51 -13.81 -8.81
C ALA A 204 0.96 -14.11 -9.02
N ALA A 205 1.80 -13.07 -8.92
CA ALA A 205 3.25 -13.17 -8.95
C ALA A 205 3.87 -12.26 -7.89
N LEU A 206 5.06 -12.67 -7.40
CA LEU A 206 5.83 -11.96 -6.38
C LEU A 206 7.19 -11.55 -6.91
N ARG A 207 7.57 -10.30 -6.70
CA ARG A 207 8.95 -9.82 -6.78
C ARG A 207 9.40 -9.28 -5.45
N THR A 208 10.67 -9.43 -5.15
CA THR A 208 11.24 -8.98 -3.88
C THR A 208 12.20 -7.81 -4.09
N VAL A 209 12.26 -6.96 -3.08
CA VAL A 209 13.20 -5.84 -2.94
C VAL A 209 13.82 -5.88 -1.55
N THR A 210 14.77 -4.99 -1.26
CA THR A 210 15.24 -4.74 0.11
C THR A 210 14.91 -3.31 0.52
N LEU A 211 14.89 -3.04 1.82
CA LEU A 211 14.69 -1.68 2.33
C LEU A 211 15.79 -0.72 1.85
N ASP A 212 17.02 -1.22 1.70
CA ASP A 212 18.12 -0.42 1.15
C ASP A 212 17.90 -0.08 -0.32
N GLN A 213 17.38 -1.00 -1.13
CA GLN A 213 17.02 -0.71 -2.52
C GLN A 213 15.92 0.34 -2.62
N ILE A 214 14.87 0.25 -1.79
CA ILE A 214 13.79 1.23 -1.73
C ILE A 214 14.33 2.59 -1.29
N GLY A 215 15.23 2.61 -0.31
CA GLY A 215 15.84 3.84 0.20
C GLY A 215 16.77 4.52 -0.79
N ALA A 216 17.51 3.75 -1.58
CA ALA A 216 18.39 4.25 -2.62
C ALA A 216 17.59 4.80 -3.82
N ASP A 217 16.51 4.13 -4.19
CA ASP A 217 15.62 4.52 -5.29
C ASP A 217 14.19 4.06 -4.99
N PRO A 218 13.26 4.96 -4.62
CA PRO A 218 11.87 4.62 -4.36
C PRO A 218 11.20 3.90 -5.53
N THR A 219 11.63 4.13 -6.79
CA THR A 219 11.06 3.48 -7.97
C THR A 219 11.29 1.97 -8.00
N ALA A 220 12.24 1.44 -7.22
CA ALA A 220 12.47 0.01 -7.08
C ALA A 220 11.19 -0.74 -6.64
N LEU A 221 10.36 -0.12 -5.78
CA LEU A 221 9.11 -0.72 -5.32
C LEU A 221 8.08 -0.83 -6.46
N GLY A 222 7.87 0.25 -7.21
CA GLY A 222 6.98 0.26 -8.37
C GLY A 222 7.45 -0.66 -9.50
N ALA A 223 8.76 -0.66 -9.77
CA ALA A 223 9.36 -1.55 -10.77
C ALA A 223 9.19 -3.02 -10.41
N ALA A 224 9.32 -3.39 -9.13
CA ALA A 224 9.07 -4.75 -8.66
C ALA A 224 7.61 -5.18 -8.85
N CYS A 225 6.64 -4.30 -8.55
CA CYS A 225 5.22 -4.57 -8.82
C CYS A 225 4.97 -4.82 -10.32
N LEU A 226 5.50 -3.97 -11.19
CA LEU A 226 5.30 -4.13 -12.63
C LEU A 226 6.04 -5.34 -13.20
N ALA A 227 7.21 -5.68 -12.67
CA ALA A 227 7.92 -6.89 -13.04
C ALA A 227 7.14 -8.15 -12.63
N ALA A 228 6.49 -8.15 -11.46
CA ALA A 228 5.57 -9.23 -11.06
C ALA A 228 4.36 -9.30 -12.01
N LEU A 229 3.75 -8.16 -12.37
CA LEU A 229 2.61 -8.13 -13.29
C LEU A 229 2.95 -8.68 -14.67
N ALA A 230 4.15 -8.44 -15.14
CA ALA A 230 4.61 -8.89 -16.46
C ALA A 230 4.74 -10.43 -16.58
N GLU A 231 4.69 -11.16 -15.45
CA GLU A 231 4.70 -12.63 -15.42
C GLU A 231 3.30 -13.26 -15.57
N LEU A 232 2.25 -12.45 -15.52
CA LEU A 232 0.86 -12.87 -15.48
C LEU A 232 0.14 -12.63 -16.81
#